data_7ea14521a8d4d28f1bcd1189e4176384
#
_entry.id   7ea14521a8d4d28f1bcd1189e4176384
#
_cell.length_a   1.000
_cell.length_b   1.000
_cell.length_c   1.000
_cell.angle_alpha   90.00
_cell.angle_beta   90.00
_cell.angle_gamma   90.00
#
_symmetry.space_group_name_H-M   'P 1'
#
loop_
_entity.id
_entity.type
_entity.pdbx_description
1 polymer ?
#
loop_
_entity_poly.entity_id
_entity_poly.type
_entity_poly.pdbx_seq_one_letter_code
_entity_poly.pdbx_strand_id
1 'polypeptide(L)'
;MSKLTGINVVTAFLEFDGQILILRRSNSAKTMKEKWGAVSGYIENNDPLSQAVIEIYEETGLDSSKIKLVRSGEVLAAIDPEKPNTSYNVHPYLFQSESGEVILSREHDQFKWITMKEIWKYDTVPKLKEAYESVAEALHTR
;
A
#
# COMPACT_ATOMS: atom_id res chain seq x y z
N MET A 1 -28.99 -12.21 -7.15
CA MET A 1 -27.98 -11.18 -7.39
C MET A 1 -26.69 -11.56 -6.65
N SER A 2 -25.63 -11.65 -7.38
CA SER A 2 -24.36 -12.01 -6.75
C SER A 2 -23.67 -10.78 -6.21
N LYS A 3 -22.94 -10.95 -5.15
CA LYS A 3 -22.13 -9.92 -4.55
C LYS A 3 -20.67 -10.29 -4.61
N LEU A 4 -19.83 -9.30 -4.79
CA LEU A 4 -18.41 -9.52 -4.68
C LEU A 4 -18.06 -9.73 -3.20
N THR A 5 -17.11 -10.62 -2.97
CA THR A 5 -16.58 -10.81 -1.63
C THR A 5 -15.72 -9.60 -1.29
N GLY A 6 -16.12 -8.85 -0.27
CA GLY A 6 -15.38 -7.69 0.17
C GLY A 6 -14.41 -8.05 1.27
N ILE A 7 -13.13 -7.93 0.98
CA ILE A 7 -12.06 -8.22 1.94
C ILE A 7 -11.41 -6.90 2.32
N ASN A 8 -11.36 -6.61 3.61
CA ASN A 8 -10.78 -5.35 4.08
C ASN A 8 -9.27 -5.46 4.16
N VAL A 9 -8.60 -4.53 3.49
CA VAL A 9 -7.13 -4.48 3.47
C VAL A 9 -6.70 -3.03 3.70
N VAL A 10 -5.49 -2.89 4.21
CA VAL A 10 -4.86 -1.57 4.30
C VAL A 10 -3.83 -1.43 3.18
N THR A 11 -3.63 -0.22 2.72
CA THR A 11 -2.54 0.13 1.83
C THR A 11 -1.89 1.37 2.41
N ALA A 12 -0.62 1.25 2.78
CA ALA A 12 0.10 2.33 3.43
C ALA A 12 1.24 2.79 2.54
N PHE A 13 1.18 4.06 2.17
CA PHE A 13 2.25 4.71 1.41
C PHE A 13 3.20 5.36 2.38
N LEU A 14 4.50 5.19 2.14
CA LEU A 14 5.53 5.87 2.92
C LEU A 14 6.21 6.89 2.05
N GLU A 15 6.33 8.10 2.57
CA GLU A 15 7.03 9.18 1.88
C GLU A 15 8.33 9.48 2.61
N PHE A 16 9.41 9.57 1.86
CA PHE A 16 10.69 9.96 2.39
C PHE A 16 11.44 10.74 1.34
N ASP A 17 11.91 11.92 1.74
CA ASP A 17 12.71 12.78 0.84
C ASP A 17 11.99 13.05 -0.48
N GLY A 18 10.67 13.25 -0.40
CA GLY A 18 9.86 13.59 -1.57
C GLY A 18 9.52 12.41 -2.47
N GLN A 19 9.86 11.21 -2.07
CA GLN A 19 9.59 10.00 -2.87
C GLN A 19 8.70 9.04 -2.10
N ILE A 20 8.06 8.17 -2.85
CA ILE A 20 7.12 7.18 -2.32
C ILE A 20 7.70 5.80 -2.49
N LEU A 21 7.57 4.97 -1.46
CA LEU A 21 8.08 3.60 -1.48
C LEU A 21 7.14 2.69 -2.24
N ILE A 22 7.69 1.93 -3.18
CA ILE A 22 6.96 0.82 -3.79
C ILE A 22 7.76 -0.46 -3.59
N LEU A 23 7.03 -1.56 -3.45
CA LEU A 23 7.58 -2.88 -3.14
C LEU A 23 7.13 -3.86 -4.20
N ARG A 24 8.06 -4.70 -4.68
CA ARG A 24 7.72 -5.72 -5.67
C ARG A 24 7.38 -7.02 -4.95
N ARG A 25 6.22 -7.57 -5.25
CA ARG A 25 5.75 -8.80 -4.62
C ARG A 25 6.58 -9.98 -5.16
N SER A 26 7.11 -10.78 -4.25
CA SER A 26 8.00 -11.87 -4.62
C SER A 26 7.19 -13.11 -5.04
N ASN A 27 7.91 -14.15 -5.43
CA ASN A 27 7.26 -15.44 -5.74
C ASN A 27 6.69 -16.11 -4.49
N SER A 28 7.08 -15.65 -3.30
CA SER A 28 6.49 -16.15 -2.05
C SER A 28 5.18 -15.48 -1.70
N ALA A 29 4.80 -14.41 -2.41
CA ALA A 29 3.51 -13.78 -2.17
C ALA A 29 2.39 -14.70 -2.62
N LYS A 30 1.26 -14.63 -1.93
CA LYS A 30 0.13 -15.51 -2.24
C LYS A 30 -0.62 -15.11 -3.49
N THR A 31 -0.64 -13.82 -3.79
CA THR A 31 -1.37 -13.28 -4.94
C THR A 31 -0.54 -12.20 -5.60
N MET A 32 -0.87 -11.93 -6.87
CA MET A 32 -0.31 -10.80 -7.61
C MET A 32 1.22 -10.77 -7.58
N LYS A 33 1.81 -11.94 -7.79
CA LYS A 33 3.27 -12.08 -7.76
C LYS A 33 3.91 -11.18 -8.81
N GLU A 34 5.05 -10.62 -8.44
CA GLU A 34 5.88 -9.79 -9.32
C GLU A 34 5.27 -8.42 -9.65
N LYS A 35 4.13 -8.09 -9.05
CA LYS A 35 3.56 -6.76 -9.23
C LYS A 35 4.04 -5.82 -8.13
N TRP A 36 4.10 -4.54 -8.45
CA TRP A 36 4.54 -3.52 -7.52
C TRP A 36 3.34 -2.95 -6.77
N GLY A 37 3.53 -2.70 -5.49
CA GLY A 37 2.50 -2.11 -4.65
C GLY A 37 3.12 -1.32 -3.53
N ALA A 38 2.27 -0.83 -2.64
CA ALA A 38 2.71 -0.22 -1.39
C ALA A 38 2.67 -1.27 -0.30
N VAL A 39 2.97 -0.87 0.94
CA VAL A 39 2.76 -1.76 2.09
C VAL A 39 1.28 -2.09 2.16
N SER A 40 0.94 -3.36 2.34
CA SER A 40 -0.47 -3.75 2.39
C SER A 40 -0.64 -5.03 3.20
N GLY A 41 -1.86 -5.24 3.67
CA GLY A 41 -2.19 -6.46 4.40
C GLY A 41 -3.65 -6.53 4.74
N TYR A 42 -4.10 -7.72 5.11
CA TYR A 42 -5.48 -7.93 5.52
C TYR A 42 -5.72 -7.31 6.89
N ILE A 43 -6.90 -6.71 7.05
CA ILE A 43 -7.33 -6.23 8.36
C ILE A 43 -7.96 -7.42 9.08
N GLU A 44 -7.36 -7.81 10.19
CA GLU A 44 -7.84 -8.97 10.93
C GLU A 44 -8.63 -8.51 12.15
N ASN A 45 -7.97 -8.45 13.31
CA ASN A 45 -8.67 -8.07 14.53
C ASN A 45 -8.35 -6.65 14.99
N ASN A 46 -7.72 -5.87 14.12
CA ASN A 46 -7.30 -4.52 14.46
C ASN A 46 -8.15 -3.51 13.70
N ASP A 47 -8.13 -2.26 14.15
CA ASP A 47 -8.66 -1.20 13.33
C ASP A 47 -7.70 -0.97 12.16
N PRO A 48 -8.17 -0.33 11.09
CA PRO A 48 -7.34 -0.19 9.88
C PRO A 48 -6.01 0.52 10.13
N LEU A 49 -6.01 1.59 10.92
CA LEU A 49 -4.76 2.33 11.15
C LEU A 49 -3.75 1.49 11.92
N SER A 50 -4.20 0.79 12.95
CA SER A 50 -3.30 -0.08 13.71
C SER A 50 -2.75 -1.19 12.83
N GLN A 51 -3.59 -1.75 11.94
CA GLN A 51 -3.12 -2.77 11.02
C GLN A 51 -2.08 -2.21 10.07
N ALA A 52 -2.26 -0.98 9.61
CA ALA A 52 -1.28 -0.35 8.72
C ALA A 52 0.08 -0.25 9.40
N VAL A 53 0.11 0.16 10.67
CA VAL A 53 1.37 0.28 11.41
C VAL A 53 2.06 -1.07 11.54
N ILE A 54 1.28 -2.13 11.81
CA ILE A 54 1.81 -3.48 11.90
C ILE A 54 2.44 -3.90 10.57
N GLU A 55 1.71 -3.68 9.47
CA GLU A 55 2.20 -4.09 8.16
C GLU A 55 3.46 -3.33 7.76
N ILE A 56 3.53 -2.05 8.10
CA ILE A 56 4.72 -1.27 7.80
C ILE A 56 5.93 -1.90 8.49
N TYR A 57 5.79 -2.25 9.76
CA TYR A 57 6.90 -2.87 10.47
C TYR A 57 7.28 -4.20 9.85
N GLU A 58 6.29 -5.03 9.52
CA GLU A 58 6.57 -6.36 8.98
C GLU A 58 7.22 -6.30 7.60
N GLU A 59 6.84 -5.32 6.80
CA GLU A 59 7.29 -5.29 5.40
C GLU A 59 8.50 -4.39 5.16
N THR A 60 8.82 -3.50 6.09
CA THR A 60 9.93 -2.56 5.88
C THR A 60 10.91 -2.49 7.04
N GLY A 61 10.53 -3.02 8.21
CA GLY A 61 11.36 -2.90 9.39
C GLY A 61 11.22 -1.59 10.13
N LEU A 62 10.37 -0.68 9.65
CA LEU A 62 10.20 0.63 10.29
C LEU A 62 9.15 0.50 11.39
N ASP A 63 9.55 0.74 12.64
CA ASP A 63 8.60 0.68 13.73
C ASP A 63 7.86 2.00 13.89
N SER A 64 6.89 2.03 14.80
CA SER A 64 5.98 3.17 14.92
C SER A 64 6.69 4.46 15.28
N SER A 65 7.89 4.39 15.88
CA SER A 65 8.63 5.59 16.24
C SER A 65 9.28 6.24 15.02
N LYS A 66 9.34 5.54 13.89
CA LYS A 66 10.00 6.01 12.68
C LYS A 66 9.02 6.52 11.63
N ILE A 67 7.73 6.47 11.91
CA ILE A 67 6.72 6.87 10.93
C ILE A 67 5.72 7.82 11.60
N LYS A 68 5.12 8.65 10.78
CA LYS A 68 4.12 9.62 11.25
C LYS A 68 2.99 9.66 10.24
N LEU A 69 1.76 9.47 10.72
CA LEU A 69 0.59 9.53 9.85
C LEU A 69 0.41 10.95 9.32
N VAL A 70 0.30 11.06 8.00
CA VAL A 70 0.05 12.34 7.34
C VAL A 70 -1.42 12.46 6.98
N ARG A 71 -2.00 11.42 6.39
CA ARG A 71 -3.38 11.50 5.91
C ARG A 71 -3.96 10.12 5.73
N SER A 72 -5.25 9.99 6.00
CA SER A 72 -6.01 8.81 5.63
C SER A 72 -6.93 9.19 4.47
N GLY A 73 -7.15 8.23 3.57
CA GLY A 73 -8.00 8.46 2.42
C GLY A 73 -9.31 7.69 2.55
N GLU A 74 -10.14 7.82 1.52
CA GLU A 74 -11.41 7.13 1.50
C GLU A 74 -11.23 5.69 1.05
N VAL A 75 -12.05 4.82 1.60
CA VAL A 75 -12.04 3.40 1.21
C VAL A 75 -12.46 3.29 -0.25
N LEU A 76 -11.70 2.50 -1.01
CA LEU A 76 -12.06 2.25 -2.40
C LEU A 76 -12.02 0.76 -2.69
N ALA A 77 -12.78 0.37 -3.72
CA ALA A 77 -12.90 -1.04 -4.08
C ALA A 77 -11.92 -1.38 -5.20
N ALA A 78 -11.32 -2.55 -5.09
CA ALA A 78 -10.41 -3.06 -6.12
C ALA A 78 -10.77 -4.52 -6.37
N ILE A 79 -10.89 -4.90 -7.65
CA ILE A 79 -11.20 -6.27 -8.03
C ILE A 79 -9.90 -7.04 -8.17
N ASP A 80 -9.87 -8.24 -7.62
CA ASP A 80 -8.70 -9.12 -7.75
C ASP A 80 -8.59 -9.58 -9.20
N PRO A 81 -7.48 -9.29 -9.88
CA PRO A 81 -7.36 -9.67 -11.29
C PRO A 81 -7.30 -11.18 -11.50
N GLU A 82 -6.96 -11.93 -10.46
CA GLU A 82 -6.85 -13.38 -10.55
C GLU A 82 -8.10 -14.09 -10.03
N LYS A 83 -9.00 -13.35 -9.36
CA LYS A 83 -10.23 -13.90 -8.78
C LYS A 83 -11.35 -12.88 -8.97
N PRO A 84 -11.97 -12.85 -10.15
CA PRO A 84 -12.92 -11.77 -10.49
C PRO A 84 -14.10 -11.60 -9.54
N ASN A 85 -14.44 -12.64 -8.77
CA ASN A 85 -15.52 -12.52 -7.80
C ASN A 85 -15.07 -12.01 -6.44
N THR A 86 -13.80 -11.65 -6.32
CA THR A 86 -13.24 -11.14 -5.07
C THR A 86 -12.91 -9.67 -5.24
N SER A 87 -13.38 -8.86 -4.31
CA SER A 87 -13.00 -7.45 -4.27
C SER A 87 -12.37 -7.14 -2.92
N TYR A 88 -11.54 -6.11 -2.92
CA TYR A 88 -10.89 -5.62 -1.72
C TYR A 88 -11.45 -4.25 -1.40
N ASN A 89 -11.73 -4.02 -0.12
CA ASN A 89 -12.03 -2.68 0.39
C ASN A 89 -10.71 -2.13 0.88
N VAL A 90 -10.12 -1.24 0.10
CA VAL A 90 -8.78 -0.73 0.37
C VAL A 90 -8.88 0.50 1.24
N HIS A 91 -8.21 0.45 2.39
CA HIS A 91 -8.14 1.56 3.36
C HIS A 91 -6.76 2.21 3.20
N PRO A 92 -6.66 3.36 2.52
CA PRO A 92 -5.36 3.94 2.20
C PRO A 92 -4.90 4.93 3.24
N TYR A 93 -3.58 4.93 3.47
CA TYR A 93 -2.93 5.85 4.41
C TYR A 93 -1.63 6.36 3.82
N LEU A 94 -1.26 7.56 4.20
CA LEU A 94 0.04 8.13 3.87
C LEU A 94 0.77 8.43 5.16
N PHE A 95 2.00 7.90 5.26
CA PHE A 95 2.87 8.15 6.40
C PHE A 95 4.15 8.83 5.91
N GLN A 96 4.72 9.67 6.75
CA GLN A 96 6.06 10.21 6.55
C GLN A 96 7.03 9.28 7.26
N SER A 97 8.06 8.83 6.55
CA SER A 97 9.10 8.00 7.13
C SER A 97 10.30 8.85 7.50
N GLU A 98 10.97 8.49 8.59
CA GLU A 98 12.21 9.17 8.99
C GLU A 98 13.43 8.59 8.30
N SER A 99 13.29 7.49 7.57
CA SER A 99 14.43 6.79 6.97
C SER A 99 14.04 6.23 5.63
N GLY A 100 15.02 6.18 4.73
CA GLY A 100 14.84 5.51 3.45
C GLY A 100 15.31 4.06 3.47
N GLU A 101 15.77 3.56 4.62
CA GLU A 101 16.23 2.18 4.72
C GLU A 101 15.05 1.24 4.86
N VAL A 102 15.08 0.17 4.08
CA VAL A 102 14.00 -0.81 4.05
C VAL A 102 14.61 -2.21 4.20
N ILE A 103 14.07 -2.97 5.14
CA ILE A 103 14.46 -4.38 5.33
C ILE A 103 13.28 -5.20 4.87
N LEU A 104 13.42 -5.84 3.70
CA LEU A 104 12.31 -6.54 3.07
C LEU A 104 11.97 -7.83 3.79
N SER A 105 10.67 -8.13 3.84
CA SER A 105 10.21 -9.46 4.25
C SER A 105 10.32 -10.40 3.06
N ARG A 106 9.99 -11.68 3.28
CA ARG A 106 10.05 -12.68 2.20
C ARG A 106 8.99 -12.44 1.14
N GLU A 107 7.99 -11.64 1.44
CA GLU A 107 6.88 -11.41 0.48
C GLU A 107 7.24 -10.40 -0.58
N HIS A 108 8.35 -9.71 -0.42
CA HIS A 108 8.80 -8.72 -1.40
C HIS A 108 10.27 -8.97 -1.71
N ASP A 109 10.64 -8.80 -2.97
CA ASP A 109 12.02 -9.05 -3.40
C ASP A 109 12.76 -7.81 -3.88
N GLN A 110 12.07 -6.68 -4.04
CA GLN A 110 12.70 -5.42 -4.42
C GLN A 110 11.92 -4.27 -3.81
N PHE A 111 12.59 -3.15 -3.61
CA PHE A 111 11.91 -1.91 -3.27
C PHE A 111 12.54 -0.76 -4.04
N LYS A 112 11.75 0.29 -4.23
CA LYS A 112 12.24 1.53 -4.84
C LYS A 112 11.53 2.71 -4.22
N TRP A 113 12.25 3.81 -4.13
CA TRP A 113 11.68 5.11 -3.79
C TRP A 113 11.52 5.86 -5.09
N ILE A 114 10.29 6.24 -5.43
CA ILE A 114 10.02 6.88 -6.73
C ILE A 114 9.14 8.11 -6.52
N THR A 115 9.12 8.99 -7.52
CA THR A 115 8.08 9.99 -7.58
C THR A 115 6.86 9.35 -8.24
N MET A 116 5.67 9.66 -7.75
CA MET A 116 4.47 8.95 -8.24
C MET A 116 4.17 9.24 -9.70
N LYS A 117 4.70 10.33 -10.25
CA LYS A 117 4.51 10.56 -11.69
C LYS A 117 5.21 9.51 -12.55
N GLU A 118 6.08 8.69 -11.96
CA GLU A 118 6.75 7.61 -12.68
C GLU A 118 6.07 6.27 -12.52
N ILE A 119 4.94 6.23 -11.82
CA ILE A 119 4.30 4.95 -11.50
C ILE A 119 3.89 4.16 -12.74
N TRP A 120 3.68 4.85 -13.86
CA TRP A 120 3.29 4.18 -15.09
C TRP A 120 4.36 3.24 -15.64
N LYS A 121 5.60 3.36 -15.16
CA LYS A 121 6.69 2.49 -15.59
C LYS A 121 6.63 1.11 -14.95
N TYR A 122 5.73 0.92 -13.99
CA TYR A 122 5.71 -0.29 -13.19
C TYR A 122 4.39 -1.04 -13.37
N ASP A 123 4.48 -2.37 -13.35
CA ASP A 123 3.30 -3.23 -13.39
C ASP A 123 2.77 -3.32 -11.97
N THR A 124 1.73 -2.54 -11.66
CA THR A 124 1.27 -2.38 -10.29
C THR A 124 0.04 -3.22 -9.99
N VAL A 125 -0.20 -3.43 -8.69
CA VAL A 125 -1.45 -4.00 -8.23
C VAL A 125 -2.60 -3.04 -8.58
N PRO A 126 -3.85 -3.55 -8.68
CA PRO A 126 -4.97 -2.71 -9.10
C PRO A 126 -5.21 -1.54 -8.16
N LYS A 127 -5.56 -0.39 -8.73
CA LYS A 127 -6.00 0.78 -8.00
C LYS A 127 -4.92 1.44 -7.14
N LEU A 128 -3.65 1.09 -7.35
CA LEU A 128 -2.58 1.69 -6.56
C LEU A 128 -2.52 3.21 -6.75
N LYS A 129 -2.60 3.66 -7.99
CA LYS A 129 -2.55 5.09 -8.27
C LYS A 129 -3.72 5.81 -7.64
N GLU A 130 -4.92 5.25 -7.76
CA GLU A 130 -6.12 5.87 -7.19
C GLU A 130 -6.04 5.92 -5.67
N ALA A 131 -5.51 4.87 -5.05
CA ALA A 131 -5.34 4.87 -3.60
C ALA A 131 -4.36 5.97 -3.17
N TYR A 132 -3.28 6.12 -3.92
CA TYR A 132 -2.33 7.19 -3.61
C TYR A 132 -2.98 8.56 -3.76
N GLU A 133 -3.76 8.76 -4.83
CA GLU A 133 -4.38 10.05 -5.07
C GLU A 133 -5.33 10.43 -3.95
N SER A 134 -5.93 9.45 -3.28
CA SER A 134 -6.85 9.74 -2.19
C SER A 134 -6.13 10.24 -0.93
N VAL A 135 -4.84 9.98 -0.81
CA VAL A 135 -4.06 10.41 0.37
C VAL A 135 -3.02 11.47 0.03
N ALA A 136 -2.86 11.79 -1.25
CA ALA A 136 -1.88 12.78 -1.65
C ALA A 136 -2.30 14.17 -1.19
N GLU A 137 -1.32 15.07 -1.10
CA GLU A 137 -1.60 16.43 -0.70
C GLU A 137 -2.58 17.07 -1.66
N ALA A 138 -3.59 17.73 -1.10
CA ALA A 138 -4.66 18.30 -1.91
C ALA A 138 -4.33 19.67 -2.46
N LEU A 139 -3.07 20.06 -2.50
CA LEU A 139 -2.73 21.39 -2.97
C LEU A 139 -3.15 21.60 -4.42
N HIS A 140 -3.21 20.54 -5.18
CA HIS A 140 -3.66 20.64 -6.56
C HIS A 140 -5.15 20.95 -6.69
N THR A 141 -5.85 20.94 -5.59
CA THR A 141 -7.28 21.30 -5.59
C THR A 141 -7.53 22.76 -5.28
N ARG A 142 -6.49 23.50 -5.04
CA ARG A 142 -6.63 24.92 -4.73
C ARG A 142 -6.84 25.74 -5.97
#